data_e1636c831b9eea0c422752bb7ac0f433
#
_entry.id   e1636c831b9eea0c422752bb7ac0f433
#
_cell.length_a   1.000
_cell.length_b   1.000
_cell.length_c   1.000
_cell.angle_alpha   90.00
_cell.angle_beta   90.00
_cell.angle_gamma   90.00
#
_symmetry.space_group_name_H-M   'P 1'
#
loop_
_entity.id
_entity.type
_entity.pdbx_description
1 polymer ?
#
loop_
_entity_poly.entity_id
_entity_poly.type
_entity_poly.pdbx_seq_one_letter_code
_entity_poly.pdbx_strand_id
1 'polypeptide(L)'
;MFSKTALLIIFFISIFFVGFSQNQTLQTSNTPAEIVLTPYKTTLLADGKDEAIIKVTIVDKNGNEIPNADNWISFFVTGDAKITRIQKGDSGNGKSIPVAKENGKKTSFAGPCRVILQAGKTPGHIKFKASSKGLWDGSTDIITVKPNQKINTSNDPYLFSKLHIHSTAKPGGKILGADISFLPQLEARGMKFSDNGVQKDVFEILKDHGFNYIRLRLFVDPANDSGYAPGKGFCDLPHTLEMAKRIKNAGMKFLLDFHYSDTWADPGKQFKPEAWKHLDFNHLAKKVFDYTTHVLQTLKDQGTLPDMVQCGNEINHGILWPTGNVQHLDSLAILLNAGMAAVKKVDPSIITLLHIALGGQNAESEFFLDNMIKRGVSFDVIGESYYPKWHGTLDDLKNNLTLLHQKYHKPVIVAEYSQLKKEVNEIAFSIPGNKMEGTFIWEPLSTWESIFDRDGKANNFIKVYDELKNEFLKNQN
;
A
#
# COMPACT_ATOMS: atom_id res chain seq x y z
N MET A 1 -49.86 10.20 57.88
CA MET A 1 -48.41 10.26 58.15
C MET A 1 -47.69 10.08 56.84
N PHE A 2 -46.80 11.00 56.50
CA PHE A 2 -46.37 11.35 55.18
C PHE A 2 -45.59 10.26 54.44
N SER A 3 -46.05 9.94 53.20
CA SER A 3 -45.29 9.23 52.13
C SER A 3 -44.31 10.20 51.47
N LYS A 4 -43.01 9.84 51.37
CA LYS A 4 -42.00 10.54 50.55
C LYS A 4 -41.83 9.79 49.27
N THR A 5 -42.40 10.33 48.20
CA THR A 5 -42.15 9.94 46.83
C THR A 5 -40.85 10.61 46.38
N ALA A 6 -39.84 9.81 46.08
CA ALA A 6 -38.59 10.31 45.49
C ALA A 6 -38.76 10.38 43.98
N LEU A 7 -38.72 11.60 43.44
CA LEU A 7 -38.74 11.90 42.00
C LEU A 7 -37.34 11.75 41.44
N LEU A 8 -37.12 10.73 40.64
CA LEU A 8 -35.86 10.50 39.92
C LEU A 8 -35.85 11.34 38.64
N ILE A 9 -35.12 12.47 38.66
CA ILE A 9 -34.94 13.31 37.50
C ILE A 9 -33.80 12.70 36.69
N ILE A 10 -34.13 12.09 35.53
CA ILE A 10 -33.17 11.64 34.54
C ILE A 10 -32.78 12.84 33.67
N PHE A 11 -31.57 13.35 33.88
CA PHE A 11 -30.97 14.36 33.01
C PHE A 11 -30.52 13.67 31.70
N PHE A 12 -31.26 13.89 30.63
CA PHE A 12 -30.78 13.64 29.28
C PHE A 12 -29.75 14.72 28.90
N ILE A 13 -28.47 14.40 28.98
CA ILE A 13 -27.43 15.23 28.38
C ILE A 13 -27.42 14.89 26.88
N SER A 14 -28.13 15.71 26.12
CA SER A 14 -27.97 15.73 24.64
C SER A 14 -26.62 16.36 24.33
N ILE A 15 -25.61 15.53 24.11
CA ILE A 15 -24.34 15.99 23.54
C ILE A 15 -24.61 16.27 22.06
N PHE A 16 -24.84 17.54 21.74
CA PHE A 16 -24.75 18.04 20.37
C PHE A 16 -23.30 17.88 19.91
N PHE A 17 -23.00 16.80 19.19
CA PHE A 17 -21.85 16.79 18.33
C PHE A 17 -22.11 17.75 17.17
N VAL A 18 -21.66 18.99 17.34
CA VAL A 18 -21.45 19.88 16.19
C VAL A 18 -20.37 19.24 15.36
N GLY A 19 -20.76 18.57 14.28
CA GLY A 19 -19.87 18.09 13.27
C GLY A 19 -19.18 19.29 12.60
N PHE A 20 -17.99 19.63 13.05
CA PHE A 20 -17.09 20.40 12.22
C PHE A 20 -16.69 19.50 11.05
N SER A 21 -17.36 19.67 9.92
CA SER A 21 -16.82 19.33 8.62
C SER A 21 -15.61 20.25 8.41
N GLN A 22 -14.46 19.84 8.96
CA GLN A 22 -13.22 20.34 8.43
C GLN A 22 -13.01 19.59 7.10
N ASN A 23 -13.29 20.27 6.00
CA ASN A 23 -12.48 20.13 4.81
C ASN A 23 -11.03 20.36 5.28
N GLN A 24 -10.35 19.31 5.69
CA GLN A 24 -8.91 19.31 5.71
C GLN A 24 -8.47 19.23 4.24
N THR A 25 -8.54 20.38 3.53
CA THR A 25 -7.45 20.69 2.63
C THR A 25 -6.20 20.36 3.43
N LEU A 26 -5.40 19.40 2.96
CA LEU A 26 -4.05 19.17 3.42
C LEU A 26 -3.40 20.57 3.48
N GLN A 27 -3.39 21.19 4.66
CA GLN A 27 -2.56 22.38 4.88
C GLN A 27 -1.14 21.83 4.80
N THR A 28 -0.58 21.88 3.60
CA THR A 28 0.85 21.83 3.44
C THR A 28 1.39 22.92 4.37
N SER A 29 2.04 22.51 5.45
CA SER A 29 2.79 23.48 6.22
C SER A 29 3.92 23.86 5.28
N ASN A 30 3.81 24.97 4.55
CA ASN A 30 4.83 25.44 3.61
C ASN A 30 6.17 25.79 4.32
N THR A 31 6.40 25.22 5.50
CA THR A 31 7.59 25.44 6.31
C THR A 31 8.55 24.29 6.09
N PRO A 32 9.70 24.56 5.45
CA PRO A 32 10.75 23.57 5.25
C PRO A 32 11.21 22.95 6.58
N ALA A 33 11.36 21.62 6.62
CA ALA A 33 11.76 20.88 7.81
C ALA A 33 12.93 19.92 7.59
N GLU A 34 13.01 19.28 6.42
CA GLU A 34 13.98 18.20 6.16
C GLU A 34 14.46 18.22 4.71
N ILE A 35 15.70 17.74 4.50
CA ILE A 35 16.26 17.45 3.18
C ILE A 35 16.20 15.95 2.93
N VAL A 36 15.50 15.55 1.87
CA VAL A 36 15.42 14.15 1.42
C VAL A 36 16.32 13.95 0.22
N LEU A 37 17.16 12.90 0.27
CA LEU A 37 18.07 12.49 -0.79
C LEU A 37 17.63 11.18 -1.41
N THR A 38 17.36 11.20 -2.71
CA THR A 38 16.94 10.00 -3.46
C THR A 38 17.95 9.73 -4.60
N PRO A 39 18.93 8.83 -4.37
CA PRO A 39 19.86 8.45 -5.44
C PRO A 39 19.17 7.55 -6.46
N TYR A 40 19.40 7.81 -7.76
CA TYR A 40 18.91 6.95 -8.84
C TYR A 40 19.79 5.71 -9.09
N LYS A 41 20.93 5.62 -8.44
CA LYS A 41 21.85 4.49 -8.50
C LYS A 41 22.72 4.49 -7.23
N THR A 42 22.77 3.36 -6.55
CA THR A 42 23.47 3.22 -5.27
C THR A 42 24.73 2.37 -5.36
N THR A 43 24.96 1.73 -6.52
CA THR A 43 26.19 1.00 -6.80
C THR A 43 26.79 1.51 -8.12
N LEU A 44 28.04 2.00 -8.06
CA LEU A 44 28.77 2.52 -9.20
C LEU A 44 29.98 1.64 -9.51
N LEU A 45 30.42 1.66 -10.76
CA LEU A 45 31.71 1.10 -11.13
C LEU A 45 32.83 2.10 -10.75
N ALA A 46 33.87 1.60 -10.10
CA ALA A 46 35.07 2.38 -9.79
C ALA A 46 35.96 2.51 -11.04
N ASP A 47 35.40 3.09 -12.12
CA ASP A 47 36.06 3.26 -13.43
C ASP A 47 36.43 4.72 -13.70
N GLY A 48 36.08 5.63 -12.79
CA GLY A 48 36.32 7.06 -12.94
C GLY A 48 35.33 7.77 -13.89
N LYS A 49 34.27 7.09 -14.33
CA LYS A 49 33.30 7.60 -15.31
C LYS A 49 31.85 7.38 -14.87
N ASP A 50 31.58 6.29 -14.16
CA ASP A 50 30.22 5.93 -13.78
C ASP A 50 29.59 6.98 -12.87
N GLU A 51 28.33 7.34 -13.11
CA GLU A 51 27.66 8.44 -12.45
C GLU A 51 26.37 7.98 -11.75
N ALA A 52 26.08 8.60 -10.60
CA ALA A 52 24.77 8.56 -9.95
C ALA A 52 24.12 9.93 -10.00
N ILE A 53 22.83 9.98 -10.27
CA ILE A 53 21.99 11.16 -10.08
C ILE A 53 21.35 11.04 -8.71
N ILE A 54 21.42 12.09 -7.91
CA ILE A 54 20.77 12.17 -6.60
C ILE A 54 19.73 13.28 -6.67
N LYS A 55 18.44 12.94 -6.56
CA LYS A 55 17.36 13.92 -6.39
C LYS A 55 17.45 14.49 -4.97
N VAL A 56 17.40 15.79 -4.85
CA VAL A 56 17.42 16.53 -3.58
C VAL A 56 16.11 17.28 -3.47
N THR A 57 15.31 16.93 -2.47
CA THR A 57 14.04 17.60 -2.18
C THR A 57 14.06 18.20 -0.80
N ILE A 58 13.29 19.27 -0.61
CA ILE A 58 13.03 19.87 0.69
C ILE A 58 11.57 19.52 1.02
N VAL A 59 11.35 18.97 2.20
CA VAL A 59 10.02 18.55 2.67
C VAL A 59 9.62 19.30 3.94
N ASP A 60 8.32 19.39 4.19
CA ASP A 60 7.79 19.87 5.46
C ASP A 60 7.84 18.76 6.54
N LYS A 61 7.40 19.07 7.76
CA LYS A 61 7.34 18.10 8.87
C LYS A 61 6.45 16.89 8.63
N ASN A 62 5.57 16.95 7.62
CA ASN A 62 4.66 15.87 7.23
C ASN A 62 5.23 15.05 6.05
N GLY A 63 6.41 15.41 5.54
CA GLY A 63 7.05 14.77 4.40
C GLY A 63 6.59 15.30 3.03
N ASN A 64 5.83 16.38 3.00
CA ASN A 64 5.37 16.99 1.75
C ASN A 64 6.48 17.77 1.08
N GLU A 65 6.72 17.55 -0.23
CA GLU A 65 7.68 18.35 -0.99
C GLU A 65 7.29 19.83 -1.02
N ILE A 66 8.29 20.70 -0.89
CA ILE A 66 8.17 22.14 -1.08
C ILE A 66 8.95 22.53 -2.36
N PRO A 67 8.33 22.43 -3.53
CA PRO A 67 9.04 22.59 -4.82
C PRO A 67 9.68 23.96 -5.02
N ASN A 68 9.13 25.00 -4.38
CA ASN A 68 9.61 26.36 -4.48
C ASN A 68 10.46 26.81 -3.28
N ALA A 69 10.93 25.85 -2.46
CA ALA A 69 11.85 26.16 -1.38
C ALA A 69 13.12 26.79 -1.94
N ASP A 70 13.65 27.79 -1.27
CA ASP A 70 14.85 28.54 -1.65
C ASP A 70 16.00 28.39 -0.65
N ASN A 71 15.85 27.43 0.27
CA ASN A 71 16.87 27.13 1.28
C ASN A 71 18.22 26.83 0.63
N TRP A 72 19.28 27.43 1.14
CA TRP A 72 20.63 27.21 0.66
C TRP A 72 21.18 25.90 1.21
N ILE A 73 21.37 24.89 0.34
CA ILE A 73 21.80 23.55 0.68
C ILE A 73 23.29 23.38 0.41
N SER A 74 24.04 22.93 1.39
CA SER A 74 25.46 22.57 1.25
C SER A 74 25.59 21.06 1.06
N PHE A 75 26.34 20.62 0.06
CA PHE A 75 26.58 19.22 -0.27
C PHE A 75 28.01 18.82 0.08
N PHE A 76 28.16 17.62 0.63
CA PHE A 76 29.44 17.05 1.03
C PHE A 76 29.53 15.62 0.53
N VAL A 77 30.72 15.24 0.02
CA VAL A 77 31.02 13.89 -0.44
C VAL A 77 32.25 13.38 0.29
N THR A 78 32.17 12.18 0.86
CA THR A 78 33.34 11.43 1.36
C THR A 78 33.48 10.15 0.56
N GLY A 79 34.70 9.57 0.54
CA GLY A 79 35.03 8.47 -0.36
C GLY A 79 35.61 8.94 -1.70
N ASP A 80 35.82 8.00 -2.62
CA ASP A 80 36.41 8.30 -3.94
C ASP A 80 35.32 8.62 -4.96
N ALA A 81 34.79 9.86 -4.86
CA ALA A 81 33.80 10.42 -5.77
C ALA A 81 33.86 11.96 -5.76
N LYS A 82 33.24 12.58 -6.74
CA LYS A 82 33.11 14.02 -6.88
C LYS A 82 31.75 14.42 -7.44
N ILE A 83 31.23 15.58 -7.04
CA ILE A 83 30.09 16.23 -7.65
C ILE A 83 30.54 16.85 -8.98
N THR A 84 29.93 16.49 -10.08
CA THR A 84 30.29 17.02 -11.40
C THR A 84 29.33 18.10 -11.87
N ARG A 85 28.06 18.00 -11.52
CA ARG A 85 27.00 18.93 -11.97
C ARG A 85 25.89 19.03 -10.95
N ILE A 86 25.21 20.19 -10.92
CA ILE A 86 23.93 20.37 -10.24
C ILE A 86 22.93 20.90 -11.27
N GLN A 87 21.73 20.35 -11.29
CA GLN A 87 20.63 20.74 -12.18
C GLN A 87 19.46 21.25 -11.35
N LYS A 88 18.91 22.41 -11.70
CA LYS A 88 17.74 22.96 -11.04
C LYS A 88 16.46 22.22 -11.50
N GLY A 89 15.59 21.87 -10.54
CA GLY A 89 14.27 21.27 -10.79
C GLY A 89 14.28 19.79 -11.13
N ASP A 90 13.10 19.24 -11.34
CA ASP A 90 12.87 17.79 -11.49
C ASP A 90 12.83 17.31 -12.96
N SER A 91 12.65 18.20 -13.93
CA SER A 91 12.32 17.88 -15.32
C SER A 91 13.53 17.57 -16.22
N GLY A 92 14.74 17.59 -15.71
CA GLY A 92 15.96 17.31 -16.54
C GLY A 92 16.29 18.40 -17.60
N ASN A 93 15.40 19.34 -17.84
CA ASN A 93 15.57 20.45 -18.82
C ASN A 93 16.14 21.73 -18.20
N GLY A 94 16.45 21.72 -16.89
CA GLY A 94 17.04 22.84 -16.19
C GLY A 94 18.48 23.10 -16.61
N LYS A 95 18.93 24.37 -16.62
CA LYS A 95 20.34 24.74 -16.88
C LYS A 95 21.23 24.01 -15.87
N SER A 96 22.15 23.18 -16.38
CA SER A 96 23.22 22.59 -15.56
C SER A 96 24.19 23.67 -15.12
N ILE A 97 24.46 23.72 -13.82
CA ILE A 97 25.50 24.58 -13.26
C ILE A 97 26.72 23.70 -13.01
N PRO A 98 27.84 23.91 -13.73
CA PRO A 98 29.09 23.23 -13.42
C PRO A 98 29.53 23.57 -12.00
N VAL A 99 29.94 22.56 -11.26
CA VAL A 99 30.47 22.75 -9.90
C VAL A 99 31.85 23.38 -9.98
N ALA A 100 32.04 24.49 -9.27
CA ALA A 100 33.33 25.19 -9.23
C ALA A 100 34.47 24.31 -8.66
N LYS A 101 35.69 24.59 -9.07
CA LYS A 101 36.93 23.81 -9.00
C LYS A 101 37.46 23.35 -7.64
N GLU A 102 36.72 23.36 -6.57
CA GLU A 102 37.14 22.77 -5.27
C GLU A 102 36.93 21.27 -5.25
N ASN A 103 37.83 20.50 -5.87
CA ASN A 103 37.87 19.01 -5.84
C ASN A 103 36.52 18.26 -5.97
N GLY A 104 35.40 18.92 -6.22
CA GLY A 104 34.06 18.35 -6.37
C GLY A 104 33.48 17.67 -5.11
N LYS A 105 34.12 17.84 -3.94
CA LYS A 105 33.69 17.19 -2.69
C LYS A 105 32.79 18.07 -1.80
N LYS A 106 32.74 19.37 -2.07
CA LYS A 106 31.88 20.34 -1.37
C LYS A 106 31.35 21.36 -2.35
N THR A 107 30.06 21.63 -2.28
CA THR A 107 29.39 22.67 -3.06
C THR A 107 28.09 23.06 -2.40
N SER A 108 27.39 24.07 -2.92
CA SER A 108 26.08 24.47 -2.43
C SER A 108 25.16 24.94 -3.55
N PHE A 109 23.86 24.87 -3.30
CA PHE A 109 22.82 25.24 -4.24
C PHE A 109 21.55 25.69 -3.49
N ALA A 110 20.72 26.53 -4.09
CA ALA A 110 19.47 27.00 -3.50
C ALA A 110 18.28 26.18 -4.03
N GLY A 111 17.53 25.58 -3.11
CA GLY A 111 16.31 24.85 -3.37
C GLY A 111 16.49 23.41 -3.90
N PRO A 112 15.38 22.76 -4.26
CA PRO A 112 15.38 21.41 -4.80
C PRO A 112 16.16 21.29 -6.11
N CYS A 113 16.93 20.21 -6.25
CA CYS A 113 17.82 20.03 -7.39
C CYS A 113 18.16 18.55 -7.63
N ARG A 114 18.89 18.28 -8.72
CA ARG A 114 19.56 17.01 -8.99
C ARG A 114 21.06 17.22 -8.92
N VAL A 115 21.73 16.39 -8.14
CA VAL A 115 23.18 16.38 -8.03
C VAL A 115 23.72 15.18 -8.79
N ILE A 116 24.68 15.40 -9.68
CA ILE A 116 25.36 14.34 -10.41
C ILE A 116 26.69 14.06 -9.72
N LEU A 117 26.82 12.83 -9.22
CA LEU A 117 27.98 12.31 -8.52
C LEU A 117 28.73 11.34 -9.44
N GLN A 118 30.00 11.58 -9.71
CA GLN A 118 30.86 10.69 -10.48
C GLN A 118 31.77 9.88 -9.57
N ALA A 119 31.82 8.56 -9.75
CA ALA A 119 32.72 7.67 -9.03
C ALA A 119 34.18 7.95 -9.44
N GLY A 120 35.09 7.75 -8.49
CA GLY A 120 36.54 7.66 -8.75
C GLY A 120 36.93 6.26 -9.23
N LYS A 121 38.21 5.92 -9.06
CA LYS A 121 38.78 4.63 -9.51
C LYS A 121 38.98 3.63 -8.38
N THR A 122 38.75 4.05 -7.14
CA THR A 122 38.95 3.22 -5.93
C THR A 122 37.60 2.65 -5.46
N PRO A 123 37.42 1.33 -5.45
CA PRO A 123 36.23 0.72 -4.86
C PRO A 123 36.11 1.05 -3.37
N GLY A 124 34.88 1.23 -2.89
CA GLY A 124 34.62 1.52 -1.47
C GLY A 124 33.27 2.16 -1.24
N HIS A 125 33.13 2.82 -0.08
CA HIS A 125 31.94 3.52 0.31
C HIS A 125 32.06 5.02 0.00
N ILE A 126 31.01 5.57 -0.61
CA ILE A 126 30.81 6.99 -0.79
C ILE A 126 29.65 7.40 0.08
N LYS A 127 29.85 8.39 0.95
CA LYS A 127 28.75 9.01 1.68
C LYS A 127 28.50 10.39 1.10
N PHE A 128 27.25 10.62 0.67
CA PHE A 128 26.77 11.90 0.21
C PHE A 128 25.86 12.53 1.26
N LYS A 129 26.14 13.74 1.69
CA LYS A 129 25.40 14.47 2.72
C LYS A 129 24.95 15.82 2.20
N ALA A 130 23.75 16.23 2.55
CA ALA A 130 23.19 17.55 2.31
C ALA A 130 22.76 18.20 3.62
N SER A 131 23.11 19.46 3.84
CA SER A 131 22.74 20.21 5.04
C SER A 131 22.27 21.61 4.70
N SER A 132 21.33 22.14 5.47
CA SER A 132 20.84 23.52 5.39
C SER A 132 20.50 24.06 6.76
N LYS A 133 20.67 25.36 6.96
CA LYS A 133 20.34 25.97 8.24
C LYS A 133 18.85 25.83 8.53
N GLY A 134 18.53 25.24 9.68
CA GLY A 134 17.16 25.09 10.15
C GLY A 134 16.40 23.89 9.59
N LEU A 135 17.07 23.02 8.81
CA LEU A 135 16.49 21.77 8.29
C LEU A 135 17.23 20.57 8.88
N TRP A 136 16.54 19.43 8.97
CA TRP A 136 17.20 18.14 9.20
C TRP A 136 18.05 17.78 7.98
N ASP A 137 19.26 17.29 8.25
CA ASP A 137 20.24 16.92 7.23
C ASP A 137 19.80 15.63 6.49
N GLY A 138 19.96 15.60 5.16
CA GLY A 138 19.85 14.39 4.35
C GLY A 138 21.20 13.68 4.22
N SER A 139 21.22 12.36 4.22
CA SER A 139 22.41 11.57 3.88
C SER A 139 22.03 10.31 3.10
N THR A 140 22.92 9.88 2.19
CA THR A 140 22.79 8.60 1.48
C THR A 140 24.16 7.99 1.24
N ASP A 141 24.21 6.65 1.20
CA ASP A 141 25.41 5.87 0.96
C ASP A 141 25.37 5.27 -0.44
N ILE A 142 26.49 5.33 -1.17
CA ILE A 142 26.69 4.75 -2.49
C ILE A 142 27.94 3.86 -2.41
N ILE A 143 27.87 2.68 -3.01
CA ILE A 143 29.00 1.74 -3.04
C ILE A 143 29.67 1.80 -4.40
N THR A 144 30.99 1.79 -4.44
CA THR A 144 31.75 1.59 -5.68
C THR A 144 32.41 0.21 -5.68
N VAL A 145 32.32 -0.49 -6.84
CA VAL A 145 32.87 -1.83 -7.06
C VAL A 145 33.84 -1.84 -8.22
N LYS A 146 34.75 -2.81 -8.27
CA LYS A 146 35.71 -2.97 -9.40
C LYS A 146 34.97 -3.15 -10.73
N PRO A 147 35.45 -2.59 -11.86
CA PRO A 147 34.78 -2.69 -13.16
C PRO A 147 34.50 -4.13 -13.63
N ASN A 148 35.33 -5.09 -13.22
CA ASN A 148 35.17 -6.51 -13.56
C ASN A 148 34.45 -7.34 -12.47
N GLN A 149 34.03 -6.71 -11.41
CA GLN A 149 33.27 -7.38 -10.35
C GLN A 149 31.81 -7.44 -10.76
N LYS A 150 31.21 -8.64 -10.73
CA LYS A 150 29.74 -8.75 -10.82
C LYS A 150 29.14 -7.89 -9.71
N ILE A 151 28.42 -6.84 -10.11
CA ILE A 151 27.69 -6.01 -9.16
C ILE A 151 26.66 -6.92 -8.51
N ASN A 152 26.80 -7.15 -7.20
CA ASN A 152 25.72 -7.79 -6.45
C ASN A 152 24.61 -6.74 -6.27
N THR A 153 23.70 -6.72 -7.22
CA THR A 153 22.58 -5.77 -7.28
C THR A 153 21.50 -6.07 -6.24
N SER A 154 21.71 -7.07 -5.38
CA SER A 154 20.69 -7.46 -4.37
C SER A 154 20.33 -6.34 -3.39
N ASN A 155 21.14 -5.29 -3.29
CA ASN A 155 20.91 -4.12 -2.43
C ASN A 155 20.66 -2.83 -3.22
N ASP A 156 20.52 -2.90 -4.55
CA ASP A 156 20.15 -1.74 -5.38
C ASP A 156 18.63 -1.63 -5.45
N PRO A 157 17.99 -0.63 -4.84
CA PRO A 157 16.53 -0.47 -4.88
C PRO A 157 16.03 -0.21 -6.31
N TYR A 158 16.87 0.37 -7.18
CA TYR A 158 16.56 0.53 -8.60
C TYR A 158 16.59 -0.78 -9.39
N LEU A 159 17.11 -1.86 -8.79
CA LEU A 159 16.88 -3.20 -9.29
C LEU A 159 15.38 -3.48 -9.45
N PHE A 160 14.57 -3.02 -8.47
CA PHE A 160 13.12 -3.23 -8.51
C PHE A 160 12.41 -2.42 -9.61
N SER A 161 12.95 -1.26 -10.01
CA SER A 161 12.41 -0.48 -11.14
C SER A 161 12.80 -1.04 -12.53
N LYS A 162 13.86 -1.87 -12.58
CA LYS A 162 14.40 -2.47 -13.82
C LYS A 162 14.09 -3.97 -13.92
N LEU A 163 13.54 -4.57 -12.87
CA LEU A 163 13.11 -5.97 -12.94
C LEU A 163 11.98 -6.07 -13.97
N HIS A 164 12.22 -6.82 -15.02
CA HIS A 164 11.12 -7.35 -15.82
C HIS A 164 10.38 -8.37 -14.95
N ILE A 165 9.34 -7.87 -14.26
CA ILE A 165 8.47 -8.70 -13.42
C ILE A 165 7.69 -9.59 -14.37
N HIS A 166 8.15 -10.84 -14.53
CA HIS A 166 7.47 -11.82 -15.36
C HIS A 166 6.23 -12.34 -14.61
N SER A 167 5.04 -12.07 -15.16
CA SER A 167 3.79 -12.61 -14.65
C SER A 167 3.28 -13.69 -15.61
N THR A 168 2.93 -14.84 -15.05
CA THR A 168 2.16 -15.89 -15.72
C THR A 168 0.72 -15.95 -15.20
N ALA A 169 0.35 -14.99 -14.36
CA ALA A 169 -0.98 -14.88 -13.80
C ALA A 169 -2.04 -14.76 -14.89
N LYS A 170 -3.17 -15.39 -14.68
CA LYS A 170 -4.34 -15.36 -15.57
C LYS A 170 -5.54 -14.85 -14.77
N PRO A 171 -5.64 -13.53 -14.55
CA PRO A 171 -6.81 -12.98 -13.87
C PRO A 171 -8.09 -13.34 -14.66
N GLY A 172 -9.09 -13.85 -13.94
CA GLY A 172 -10.35 -14.21 -14.57
C GLY A 172 -11.32 -14.86 -13.58
N GLY A 173 -12.57 -14.92 -13.98
CA GLY A 173 -13.67 -15.47 -13.19
C GLY A 173 -14.36 -14.44 -12.32
N LYS A 174 -15.42 -14.87 -11.66
CA LYS A 174 -16.26 -14.03 -10.80
C LYS A 174 -15.94 -14.26 -9.34
N ILE A 175 -15.89 -13.17 -8.58
CA ILE A 175 -15.51 -13.13 -7.16
C ILE A 175 -16.69 -12.61 -6.34
N LEU A 176 -17.19 -13.44 -5.43
CA LEU A 176 -17.87 -12.98 -4.24
C LEU A 176 -16.92 -13.20 -3.08
N GLY A 177 -16.24 -12.14 -2.66
CA GLY A 177 -15.21 -12.16 -1.66
C GLY A 177 -15.65 -11.54 -0.32
N ALA A 178 -15.01 -11.98 0.76
CA ALA A 178 -15.19 -11.39 2.08
C ALA A 178 -13.84 -11.18 2.77
N ASP A 179 -13.59 -9.98 3.29
CA ASP A 179 -12.53 -9.75 4.26
C ASP A 179 -13.05 -10.13 5.64
N ILE A 180 -12.47 -11.16 6.23
CA ILE A 180 -12.86 -11.66 7.56
C ILE A 180 -11.66 -11.72 8.50
N SER A 181 -10.76 -10.76 8.38
CA SER A 181 -9.54 -10.69 9.19
C SER A 181 -9.83 -10.54 10.69
N PHE A 182 -11.03 -10.08 11.09
CA PHE A 182 -11.47 -10.06 12.49
C PHE A 182 -11.83 -11.44 13.05
N LEU A 183 -11.98 -12.47 12.24
CA LEU A 183 -12.47 -13.77 12.70
C LEU A 183 -11.69 -14.33 13.90
N PRO A 184 -10.33 -14.35 13.92
CA PRO A 184 -9.60 -14.84 15.08
C PRO A 184 -9.89 -14.06 16.36
N GLN A 185 -10.13 -12.75 16.28
CA GLN A 185 -10.50 -11.92 17.44
C GLN A 185 -11.91 -12.25 17.95
N LEU A 186 -12.84 -12.48 17.04
CA LEU A 186 -14.23 -12.81 17.39
C LEU A 186 -14.30 -14.18 18.06
N GLU A 187 -13.62 -15.17 17.49
CA GLU A 187 -13.52 -16.52 18.06
C GLU A 187 -12.80 -16.53 19.41
N ALA A 188 -11.74 -15.74 19.58
CA ALA A 188 -11.05 -15.58 20.88
C ALA A 188 -11.95 -14.96 21.97
N ARG A 189 -13.00 -14.23 21.58
CA ARG A 189 -14.06 -13.72 22.49
C ARG A 189 -15.20 -14.72 22.70
N GLY A 190 -15.11 -15.93 22.12
CA GLY A 190 -16.11 -16.98 22.22
C GLY A 190 -17.26 -16.88 21.21
N MET A 191 -17.18 -15.98 20.22
CA MET A 191 -18.21 -15.89 19.19
C MET A 191 -18.27 -17.18 18.38
N LYS A 192 -19.48 -17.64 18.10
CA LYS A 192 -19.77 -18.79 17.24
C LYS A 192 -20.77 -18.38 16.18
N PHE A 193 -20.65 -18.96 15.01
CA PHE A 193 -21.49 -18.60 13.86
C PHE A 193 -22.55 -19.64 13.61
N SER A 194 -23.73 -19.18 13.16
CA SER A 194 -24.84 -20.06 12.81
C SER A 194 -25.62 -19.49 11.64
N ASP A 195 -26.18 -20.39 10.84
CA ASP A 195 -27.11 -20.07 9.77
C ASP A 195 -28.36 -20.93 9.89
N ASN A 196 -29.55 -20.32 9.72
CA ASN A 196 -30.86 -20.99 9.86
C ASN A 196 -30.98 -21.81 11.16
N GLY A 197 -30.38 -21.32 12.25
CA GLY A 197 -30.40 -21.98 13.56
C GLY A 197 -29.39 -23.13 13.72
N VAL A 198 -28.58 -23.44 12.71
CA VAL A 198 -27.55 -24.46 12.75
C VAL A 198 -26.18 -23.83 12.92
N GLN A 199 -25.45 -24.19 13.99
CA GLN A 199 -24.07 -23.75 14.19
C GLN A 199 -23.15 -24.45 13.18
N LYS A 200 -22.36 -23.65 12.43
CA LYS A 200 -21.39 -24.10 11.43
C LYS A 200 -20.10 -23.30 11.51
N ASP A 201 -19.05 -23.80 10.88
CA ASP A 201 -17.87 -22.99 10.60
C ASP A 201 -18.25 -21.83 9.66
N VAL A 202 -17.71 -20.61 9.93
CA VAL A 202 -18.06 -19.42 9.15
C VAL A 202 -17.68 -19.55 7.67
N PHE A 203 -16.62 -20.30 7.35
CA PHE A 203 -16.24 -20.57 5.94
C PHE A 203 -17.28 -21.40 5.22
N GLU A 204 -17.88 -22.38 5.92
CA GLU A 204 -19.01 -23.16 5.37
C GLU A 204 -20.21 -22.26 5.10
N ILE A 205 -20.61 -21.42 6.08
CA ILE A 205 -21.73 -20.51 5.91
C ILE A 205 -21.49 -19.58 4.73
N LEU A 206 -20.33 -18.94 4.65
CA LEU A 206 -20.00 -18.05 3.54
C LEU A 206 -20.06 -18.78 2.20
N LYS A 207 -19.51 -20.00 2.12
CA LYS A 207 -19.52 -20.79 0.88
C LYS A 207 -20.93 -21.22 0.47
N ASP A 208 -21.79 -21.58 1.43
CA ASP A 208 -23.19 -21.90 1.17
C ASP A 208 -23.92 -20.75 0.50
N HIS A 209 -23.57 -19.50 0.86
CA HIS A 209 -24.11 -18.27 0.28
C HIS A 209 -23.33 -17.74 -0.94
N GLY A 210 -22.41 -18.53 -1.50
CA GLY A 210 -21.76 -18.23 -2.77
C GLY A 210 -20.42 -17.51 -2.69
N PHE A 211 -19.94 -17.21 -1.50
CA PHE A 211 -18.59 -16.67 -1.34
C PHE A 211 -17.55 -17.70 -1.79
N ASN A 212 -16.61 -17.28 -2.59
CA ASN A 212 -15.58 -18.14 -3.18
C ASN A 212 -14.16 -17.64 -2.93
N TYR A 213 -14.03 -16.47 -2.30
CA TYR A 213 -12.75 -15.84 -2.03
C TYR A 213 -12.73 -15.22 -0.62
N ILE A 214 -11.63 -15.36 0.09
CA ILE A 214 -11.39 -14.72 1.38
C ILE A 214 -10.22 -13.75 1.25
N ARG A 215 -10.40 -12.51 1.72
CA ARG A 215 -9.35 -11.51 1.90
C ARG A 215 -8.91 -11.49 3.36
N LEU A 216 -7.60 -11.47 3.59
CA LEU A 216 -7.00 -11.29 4.90
C LEU A 216 -5.95 -10.19 4.84
N ARG A 217 -6.06 -9.21 5.73
CA ARG A 217 -4.99 -8.23 5.94
C ARG A 217 -3.90 -8.79 6.82
N LEU A 218 -2.69 -8.34 6.57
CA LEU A 218 -1.50 -8.70 7.33
C LEU A 218 -0.75 -7.46 7.76
N PHE A 219 -0.54 -7.32 9.08
CA PHE A 219 0.35 -6.34 9.68
C PHE A 219 1.74 -6.94 9.91
N VAL A 220 2.75 -6.07 10.08
CA VAL A 220 4.15 -6.51 10.23
C VAL A 220 4.42 -7.01 11.65
N ASP A 221 4.11 -6.18 12.64
CA ASP A 221 4.18 -6.51 14.06
C ASP A 221 3.00 -5.89 14.83
N PRO A 222 1.80 -6.46 14.70
CA PRO A 222 0.62 -5.91 15.38
C PRO A 222 0.64 -6.12 16.90
N ALA A 223 1.58 -6.93 17.41
CA ALA A 223 1.70 -7.23 18.83
C ALA A 223 2.51 -6.19 19.63
N ASN A 224 3.25 -5.30 18.94
CA ASN A 224 4.01 -4.24 19.61
C ASN A 224 3.09 -3.24 20.32
N ASP A 225 3.63 -2.43 21.24
CA ASP A 225 2.87 -1.53 22.11
C ASP A 225 1.99 -0.52 21.34
N SER A 226 2.40 -0.13 20.13
CA SER A 226 1.67 0.79 19.24
C SER A 226 0.96 0.06 18.09
N GLY A 227 0.99 -1.25 18.08
CA GLY A 227 0.43 -2.09 17.04
C GLY A 227 -1.09 -2.21 17.10
N TYR A 228 -1.63 -2.91 16.13
CA TYR A 228 -3.08 -3.14 16.02
C TYR A 228 -3.67 -3.93 17.19
N ALA A 229 -2.96 -4.94 17.70
CA ALA A 229 -3.41 -5.83 18.75
C ALA A 229 -2.27 -6.09 19.77
N PRO A 230 -1.94 -5.10 20.62
CA PRO A 230 -0.82 -5.21 21.56
C PRO A 230 -0.85 -6.48 22.40
N GLY A 231 0.26 -7.18 22.43
CA GLY A 231 0.44 -8.44 23.16
C GLY A 231 -0.35 -9.65 22.65
N LYS A 232 -1.25 -9.46 21.65
CA LYS A 232 -2.09 -10.54 21.08
C LYS A 232 -1.73 -10.90 19.65
N GLY A 233 -1.26 -9.95 18.84
CA GLY A 233 -0.76 -10.17 17.51
C GLY A 233 -1.81 -10.53 16.45
N PHE A 234 -3.10 -10.30 16.66
CA PHE A 234 -4.10 -10.57 15.61
C PHE A 234 -3.74 -9.90 14.30
N CYS A 235 -3.98 -10.58 13.17
CA CYS A 235 -3.56 -10.19 11.83
C CYS A 235 -2.03 -10.19 11.63
N ASP A 236 -1.26 -10.95 12.42
CA ASP A 236 0.14 -11.29 12.18
C ASP A 236 0.29 -12.51 11.27
N LEU A 237 1.54 -12.88 10.96
CA LEU A 237 1.80 -14.06 10.14
C LEU A 237 1.32 -15.38 10.77
N PRO A 238 1.52 -15.66 12.09
CA PRO A 238 0.98 -16.87 12.71
C PRO A 238 -0.55 -17.02 12.57
N HIS A 239 -1.32 -15.99 12.87
CA HIS A 239 -2.79 -16.03 12.68
C HIS A 239 -3.17 -16.17 11.20
N THR A 240 -2.44 -15.50 10.32
CA THR A 240 -2.65 -15.61 8.87
C THR A 240 -2.42 -17.04 8.36
N LEU A 241 -1.39 -17.73 8.86
CA LEU A 241 -1.11 -19.14 8.52
C LEU A 241 -2.25 -20.07 8.91
N GLU A 242 -2.81 -19.91 10.11
CA GLU A 242 -3.95 -20.72 10.55
C GLU A 242 -5.21 -20.41 9.73
N MET A 243 -5.50 -19.15 9.45
CA MET A 243 -6.61 -18.76 8.60
C MET A 243 -6.46 -19.29 7.17
N ALA A 244 -5.24 -19.23 6.59
CA ALA A 244 -4.96 -19.74 5.26
C ALA A 244 -5.22 -21.25 5.13
N LYS A 245 -4.90 -22.06 6.16
CA LYS A 245 -5.27 -23.50 6.20
C LYS A 245 -6.78 -23.67 6.13
N ARG A 246 -7.53 -22.91 6.93
CA ARG A 246 -9.00 -23.00 6.96
C ARG A 246 -9.60 -22.63 5.62
N ILE A 247 -9.11 -21.55 4.98
CA ILE A 247 -9.55 -21.12 3.65
C ILE A 247 -9.35 -22.24 2.61
N LYS A 248 -8.14 -22.81 2.55
CA LYS A 248 -7.84 -23.88 1.58
C LYS A 248 -8.62 -25.16 1.88
N ASN A 249 -8.80 -25.52 3.15
CA ASN A 249 -9.63 -26.68 3.54
C ASN A 249 -11.11 -26.49 3.15
N ALA A 250 -11.63 -25.25 3.21
CA ALA A 250 -12.96 -24.93 2.72
C ALA A 250 -13.05 -24.93 1.17
N GLY A 251 -11.93 -25.10 0.46
CA GLY A 251 -11.85 -25.03 -1.00
C GLY A 251 -12.11 -23.65 -1.56
N MET A 252 -11.80 -22.59 -0.79
CA MET A 252 -11.93 -21.20 -1.20
C MET A 252 -10.59 -20.66 -1.67
N LYS A 253 -10.64 -19.59 -2.48
CA LYS A 253 -9.46 -18.83 -2.89
C LYS A 253 -9.06 -17.80 -1.84
N PHE A 254 -7.81 -17.35 -1.90
CA PHE A 254 -7.21 -16.50 -0.90
C PHE A 254 -6.56 -15.25 -1.50
N LEU A 255 -6.95 -14.07 -1.02
CA LEU A 255 -6.30 -12.77 -1.26
C LEU A 255 -5.60 -12.33 0.02
N LEU A 256 -4.27 -12.18 -0.02
CA LEU A 256 -3.47 -11.64 1.07
C LEU A 256 -3.19 -10.15 0.85
N ASP A 257 -3.56 -9.33 1.82
CA ASP A 257 -3.39 -7.88 1.83
C ASP A 257 -2.27 -7.44 2.77
N PHE A 258 -1.14 -7.03 2.22
CA PHE A 258 -0.02 -6.48 2.98
C PHE A 258 -0.26 -5.00 3.31
N HIS A 259 -0.48 -4.66 4.57
CA HIS A 259 -0.56 -3.26 5.00
C HIS A 259 0.80 -2.58 5.11
N TYR A 260 1.91 -3.34 5.20
CA TYR A 260 3.26 -2.81 5.43
C TYR A 260 3.35 -1.83 6.61
N SER A 261 2.57 -2.08 7.64
CA SER A 261 2.45 -1.30 8.86
C SER A 261 2.22 -2.24 10.04
N ASP A 262 2.39 -1.77 11.27
CA ASP A 262 2.04 -2.53 12.49
C ASP A 262 0.57 -2.35 12.87
N THR A 263 -0.12 -1.42 12.21
CA THR A 263 -1.52 -1.09 12.42
C THR A 263 -2.18 -0.70 11.09
N TRP A 264 -3.41 -0.19 11.14
CA TRP A 264 -4.17 0.24 9.99
C TRP A 264 -3.37 1.15 9.05
N ALA A 265 -3.33 0.79 7.77
CA ALA A 265 -2.91 1.62 6.67
C ALA A 265 -4.15 1.96 5.82
N ASP A 266 -4.40 3.25 5.63
CA ASP A 266 -5.53 3.81 4.87
C ASP A 266 -5.11 5.15 4.24
N PRO A 267 -5.97 5.83 3.45
CA PRO A 267 -5.58 7.09 2.81
C PRO A 267 -5.12 8.21 3.76
N GLY A 268 -5.49 8.12 5.05
CA GLY A 268 -5.10 9.09 6.07
C GLY A 268 -3.82 8.72 6.84
N LYS A 269 -3.35 7.48 6.72
CA LYS A 269 -2.18 6.99 7.49
C LYS A 269 -1.53 5.77 6.82
N GLN A 270 -0.26 5.91 6.50
CA GLN A 270 0.55 4.89 5.83
C GLN A 270 1.93 4.81 6.52
N PHE A 271 1.91 4.64 7.86
CA PHE A 271 3.11 4.72 8.66
C PHE A 271 3.98 3.47 8.51
N LYS A 272 5.30 3.68 8.54
CA LYS A 272 6.27 2.58 8.61
C LYS A 272 6.05 1.75 9.86
N PRO A 273 6.24 0.43 9.81
CA PRO A 273 6.41 -0.39 11.02
C PRO A 273 7.50 0.18 11.92
N GLU A 274 7.36 0.04 13.24
CA GLU A 274 8.34 0.56 14.21
C GLU A 274 9.76 0.09 13.89
N ALA A 275 9.92 -1.19 13.59
CA ALA A 275 11.21 -1.78 13.23
C ALA A 275 11.82 -1.25 11.92
N TRP A 276 11.05 -0.53 11.08
CA TRP A 276 11.51 -0.02 9.79
C TRP A 276 11.71 1.49 9.77
N LYS A 277 11.38 2.19 10.85
CA LYS A 277 11.41 3.67 10.91
C LYS A 277 12.77 4.27 10.57
N HIS A 278 13.84 3.62 11.00
CA HIS A 278 15.22 4.10 10.83
C HIS A 278 15.90 3.61 9.55
N LEU A 279 15.19 2.84 8.71
CA LEU A 279 15.75 2.38 7.46
C LEU A 279 15.84 3.54 6.46
N ASP A 280 16.99 3.69 5.82
CA ASP A 280 17.11 4.52 4.64
C ASP A 280 16.31 3.90 3.47
N PHE A 281 16.18 4.65 2.39
CA PHE A 281 15.36 4.23 1.25
C PHE A 281 15.76 2.86 0.67
N ASN A 282 17.07 2.59 0.56
CA ASN A 282 17.57 1.38 -0.04
C ASN A 282 17.28 0.15 0.82
N HIS A 283 17.55 0.28 2.11
CA HIS A 283 17.23 -0.76 3.08
C HIS A 283 15.73 -0.96 3.23
N LEU A 284 14.94 0.12 3.12
CA LEU A 284 13.48 0.03 3.17
C LEU A 284 12.91 -0.74 1.98
N ALA A 285 13.33 -0.43 0.75
CA ALA A 285 12.89 -1.15 -0.46
C ALA A 285 13.28 -2.64 -0.39
N LYS A 286 14.52 -2.91 0.04
CA LYS A 286 14.96 -4.29 0.27
C LYS A 286 14.13 -4.98 1.36
N LYS A 287 13.79 -4.27 2.43
CA LYS A 287 12.99 -4.82 3.54
C LYS A 287 11.58 -5.19 3.08
N VAL A 288 10.94 -4.36 2.26
CA VAL A 288 9.65 -4.68 1.63
C VAL A 288 9.76 -5.97 0.82
N PHE A 289 10.77 -6.07 -0.03
CA PHE A 289 11.01 -7.27 -0.84
C PHE A 289 11.25 -8.53 0.02
N ASP A 290 12.15 -8.44 1.00
CA ASP A 290 12.52 -9.57 1.85
C ASP A 290 11.35 -10.02 2.73
N TYR A 291 10.60 -9.08 3.32
CA TYR A 291 9.43 -9.38 4.15
C TYR A 291 8.33 -10.06 3.33
N THR A 292 8.00 -9.50 2.17
CA THR A 292 6.99 -10.08 1.27
C THR A 292 7.42 -11.48 0.82
N THR A 293 8.70 -11.65 0.45
CA THR A 293 9.25 -12.97 0.08
C THR A 293 9.14 -13.97 1.24
N HIS A 294 9.51 -13.56 2.46
CA HIS A 294 9.45 -14.41 3.65
C HIS A 294 8.02 -14.88 3.94
N VAL A 295 7.07 -13.98 3.99
CA VAL A 295 5.66 -14.30 4.25
C VAL A 295 5.12 -15.29 3.21
N LEU A 296 5.33 -14.99 1.94
CA LEU A 296 4.81 -15.83 0.86
C LEU A 296 5.53 -17.18 0.78
N GLN A 297 6.83 -17.24 1.05
CA GLN A 297 7.56 -18.50 1.13
C GLN A 297 7.05 -19.36 2.29
N THR A 298 6.78 -18.77 3.45
CA THR A 298 6.21 -19.49 4.60
C THR A 298 4.83 -20.07 4.27
N LEU A 299 3.97 -19.30 3.59
CA LEU A 299 2.67 -19.78 3.12
C LEU A 299 2.82 -20.89 2.06
N LYS A 300 3.81 -20.79 1.16
CA LYS A 300 4.13 -21.79 0.15
C LYS A 300 4.59 -23.10 0.77
N ASP A 301 5.50 -23.02 1.74
CA ASP A 301 6.03 -24.19 2.45
C ASP A 301 4.94 -24.89 3.27
N GLN A 302 3.93 -24.14 3.72
CA GLN A 302 2.74 -24.70 4.37
C GLN A 302 1.74 -25.33 3.37
N GLY A 303 1.85 -25.06 2.06
CA GLY A 303 0.90 -25.47 1.03
C GLY A 303 -0.36 -24.59 0.95
N THR A 304 -0.30 -23.35 1.45
CA THR A 304 -1.44 -22.42 1.52
C THR A 304 -1.17 -21.09 0.81
N LEU A 305 -0.43 -21.16 -0.29
CA LEU A 305 -0.08 -19.97 -1.09
C LEU A 305 -1.34 -19.19 -1.50
N PRO A 306 -1.35 -17.84 -1.38
CA PRO A 306 -2.47 -17.04 -1.84
C PRO A 306 -2.63 -17.10 -3.37
N ASP A 307 -3.87 -17.01 -3.84
CA ASP A 307 -4.18 -16.89 -5.27
C ASP A 307 -3.98 -15.46 -5.78
N MET A 308 -4.11 -14.47 -4.89
CA MET A 308 -3.92 -13.05 -5.17
C MET A 308 -3.22 -12.37 -3.99
N VAL A 309 -2.41 -11.36 -4.30
CA VAL A 309 -1.69 -10.55 -3.31
C VAL A 309 -1.87 -9.08 -3.60
N GLN A 310 -2.20 -8.33 -2.57
CA GLN A 310 -2.31 -6.88 -2.55
C GLN A 310 -1.07 -6.31 -1.83
N CYS A 311 -0.29 -5.49 -2.54
CA CYS A 311 0.92 -4.86 -2.00
C CYS A 311 0.60 -3.43 -1.55
N GLY A 312 0.16 -3.28 -0.32
CA GLY A 312 -0.34 -2.04 0.28
C GLY A 312 -1.86 -1.90 0.20
N ASN A 313 -2.46 -1.31 1.23
CA ASN A 313 -3.89 -1.07 1.33
C ASN A 313 -4.21 0.40 1.07
N GLU A 314 -5.16 0.68 0.16
CA GLU A 314 -5.67 2.03 -0.15
C GLU A 314 -4.57 3.07 -0.38
N ILE A 315 -3.68 2.77 -1.32
CA ILE A 315 -2.38 3.42 -1.51
C ILE A 315 -2.40 4.70 -2.34
N ASN A 316 -3.56 5.28 -2.62
CA ASN A 316 -3.67 6.52 -3.42
C ASN A 316 -2.88 7.71 -2.84
N HIS A 317 -2.56 7.70 -1.55
CA HIS A 317 -1.65 8.67 -0.93
C HIS A 317 -0.24 8.09 -0.65
N GLY A 318 0.06 6.88 -1.16
CA GLY A 318 1.35 6.21 -1.03
C GLY A 318 1.37 5.14 0.06
N ILE A 319 2.58 4.67 0.41
CA ILE A 319 2.87 3.67 1.46
C ILE A 319 4.10 4.09 2.26
N LEU A 320 4.27 3.57 3.48
CA LEU A 320 5.52 3.70 4.26
C LEU A 320 6.00 5.15 4.42
N TRP A 321 5.08 6.03 4.81
CA TRP A 321 5.37 7.45 4.95
C TRP A 321 6.53 7.74 5.91
N PRO A 322 7.28 8.89 5.65
CA PRO A 322 7.13 9.81 4.50
C PRO A 322 7.74 9.29 3.19
N THR A 323 8.53 8.23 3.22
CA THR A 323 9.40 7.79 2.12
C THR A 323 8.65 7.46 0.83
N GLY A 324 7.55 6.74 0.93
CA GLY A 324 6.70 6.35 -0.20
C GLY A 324 5.39 7.13 -0.28
N ASN A 325 5.36 8.39 0.20
CA ASN A 325 4.20 9.27 0.02
C ASN A 325 3.98 9.56 -1.47
N VAL A 326 2.74 9.77 -1.89
CA VAL A 326 2.37 10.07 -3.29
C VAL A 326 3.08 11.30 -3.86
N GLN A 327 3.61 12.17 -3.02
CA GLN A 327 4.45 13.30 -3.43
C GLN A 327 5.87 12.87 -3.84
N HIS A 328 6.28 11.65 -3.48
CA HIS A 328 7.54 11.01 -3.85
C HIS A 328 7.30 9.83 -4.80
N LEU A 329 6.65 10.11 -5.95
CA LEU A 329 6.18 9.08 -6.90
C LEU A 329 7.25 8.09 -7.34
N ASP A 330 8.51 8.52 -7.49
CA ASP A 330 9.61 7.63 -7.87
C ASP A 330 9.93 6.63 -6.74
N SER A 331 10.00 7.12 -5.50
CA SER A 331 10.21 6.26 -4.32
C SER A 331 9.03 5.32 -4.11
N LEU A 332 7.80 5.82 -4.25
CA LEU A 332 6.59 5.01 -4.15
C LEU A 332 6.60 3.87 -5.17
N ALA A 333 6.89 4.18 -6.43
CA ALA A 333 6.93 3.17 -7.50
C ALA A 333 7.98 2.07 -7.22
N ILE A 334 9.14 2.44 -6.70
CA ILE A 334 10.20 1.47 -6.34
C ILE A 334 9.76 0.57 -5.17
N LEU A 335 9.13 1.14 -4.14
CA LEU A 335 8.62 0.37 -2.99
C LEU A 335 7.52 -0.60 -3.43
N LEU A 336 6.59 -0.17 -4.28
CA LEU A 336 5.55 -1.03 -4.83
C LEU A 336 6.15 -2.15 -5.70
N ASN A 337 7.11 -1.83 -6.58
CA ASN A 337 7.79 -2.83 -7.38
C ASN A 337 8.59 -3.82 -6.54
N ALA A 338 9.14 -3.40 -5.41
CA ALA A 338 9.81 -4.33 -4.48
C ALA A 338 8.83 -5.39 -3.97
N GLY A 339 7.63 -4.99 -3.54
CA GLY A 339 6.57 -5.92 -3.14
C GLY A 339 6.11 -6.81 -4.29
N MET A 340 5.77 -6.23 -5.44
CA MET A 340 5.29 -6.97 -6.62
C MET A 340 6.33 -7.97 -7.15
N ALA A 341 7.62 -7.58 -7.17
CA ALA A 341 8.72 -8.44 -7.57
C ALA A 341 8.92 -9.62 -6.62
N ALA A 342 8.75 -9.39 -5.31
CA ALA A 342 8.80 -10.47 -4.31
C ALA A 342 7.69 -11.48 -4.52
N VAL A 343 6.47 -11.03 -4.81
CA VAL A 343 5.34 -11.91 -5.15
C VAL A 343 5.69 -12.80 -6.33
N LYS A 344 6.10 -12.19 -7.44
CA LYS A 344 6.39 -12.93 -8.68
C LYS A 344 7.65 -13.79 -8.60
N LYS A 345 8.59 -13.47 -7.71
CA LYS A 345 9.75 -14.31 -7.41
C LYS A 345 9.35 -15.61 -6.70
N VAL A 346 8.40 -15.54 -5.76
CA VAL A 346 7.93 -16.73 -5.05
C VAL A 346 7.07 -17.61 -5.95
N ASP A 347 6.14 -16.99 -6.67
CA ASP A 347 5.36 -17.67 -7.70
C ASP A 347 4.82 -16.66 -8.73
N PRO A 348 5.22 -16.76 -10.01
CA PRO A 348 4.77 -15.83 -11.05
C PRO A 348 3.29 -15.96 -11.41
N SER A 349 2.60 -17.03 -10.96
CA SER A 349 1.18 -17.24 -11.20
C SER A 349 0.26 -16.50 -10.21
N ILE A 350 0.78 -16.05 -9.07
CA ILE A 350 0.00 -15.25 -8.11
C ILE A 350 -0.44 -13.95 -8.77
N ILE A 351 -1.73 -13.64 -8.70
CA ILE A 351 -2.28 -12.38 -9.21
C ILE A 351 -1.85 -11.24 -8.29
N THR A 352 -1.32 -10.15 -8.85
CA THR A 352 -0.97 -8.94 -8.10
C THR A 352 -2.04 -7.88 -8.26
N LEU A 353 -2.54 -7.36 -7.14
CA LEU A 353 -3.57 -6.33 -7.05
C LEU A 353 -2.97 -4.99 -6.60
N LEU A 354 -3.27 -3.93 -7.31
CA LEU A 354 -3.02 -2.54 -6.88
C LEU A 354 -4.31 -1.95 -6.34
N HIS A 355 -4.35 -1.62 -5.05
CA HIS A 355 -5.56 -1.18 -4.34
C HIS A 355 -5.54 0.30 -4.02
N ILE A 356 -6.52 1.05 -4.53
CA ILE A 356 -6.73 2.47 -4.25
C ILE A 356 -8.16 2.74 -3.75
N ALA A 357 -8.34 3.79 -2.97
CA ALA A 357 -9.62 4.15 -2.36
C ALA A 357 -10.22 5.38 -3.07
N LEU A 358 -10.62 5.19 -4.31
CA LEU A 358 -11.11 6.25 -5.20
C LEU A 358 -12.28 5.76 -6.08
N GLY A 359 -13.14 4.88 -5.56
CA GLY A 359 -14.11 4.12 -6.34
C GLY A 359 -15.04 4.93 -7.26
N GLY A 360 -15.30 6.21 -6.94
CA GLY A 360 -16.07 7.09 -7.81
C GLY A 360 -15.27 8.31 -8.33
N GLN A 361 -13.96 8.41 -8.03
CA GLN A 361 -13.11 9.54 -8.40
C GLN A 361 -12.19 9.16 -9.58
N ASN A 362 -12.74 9.14 -10.79
CA ASN A 362 -12.01 8.68 -11.98
C ASN A 362 -10.73 9.48 -12.26
N ALA A 363 -10.76 10.81 -12.15
CA ALA A 363 -9.61 11.66 -12.46
C ALA A 363 -8.43 11.37 -11.51
N GLU A 364 -8.69 11.18 -10.22
CA GLU A 364 -7.67 10.86 -9.21
C GLU A 364 -7.15 9.42 -9.37
N SER A 365 -8.04 8.47 -9.70
CA SER A 365 -7.67 7.09 -10.02
C SER A 365 -6.72 7.06 -11.23
N GLU A 366 -7.06 7.77 -12.30
CA GLU A 366 -6.21 7.88 -13.49
C GLU A 366 -4.87 8.57 -13.18
N PHE A 367 -4.89 9.66 -12.42
CA PHE A 367 -3.65 10.33 -12.00
C PHE A 367 -2.71 9.35 -11.29
N PHE A 368 -3.21 8.59 -10.33
CA PHE A 368 -2.41 7.64 -9.59
C PHE A 368 -1.87 6.52 -10.50
N LEU A 369 -2.75 5.87 -11.25
CA LEU A 369 -2.40 4.75 -12.13
C LEU A 369 -1.44 5.16 -13.25
N ASP A 370 -1.67 6.28 -13.92
CA ASP A 370 -0.78 6.82 -14.97
C ASP A 370 0.63 7.06 -14.44
N ASN A 371 0.73 7.62 -13.23
CA ASN A 371 2.02 7.87 -12.59
C ASN A 371 2.75 6.59 -12.21
N MET A 372 2.04 5.58 -11.71
CA MET A 372 2.63 4.28 -11.34
C MET A 372 3.05 3.48 -12.59
N ILE A 373 2.18 3.41 -13.59
CA ILE A 373 2.47 2.72 -14.87
C ILE A 373 3.65 3.37 -15.61
N LYS A 374 3.66 4.70 -15.71
CA LYS A 374 4.78 5.46 -16.30
C LYS A 374 6.13 5.15 -15.65
N ARG A 375 6.12 4.83 -14.35
CA ARG A 375 7.32 4.47 -13.57
C ARG A 375 7.60 2.97 -13.53
N GLY A 376 6.87 2.19 -14.33
CA GLY A 376 7.09 0.75 -14.48
C GLY A 376 6.57 -0.09 -13.32
N VAL A 377 5.58 0.39 -12.55
CA VAL A 377 4.91 -0.47 -11.58
C VAL A 377 4.10 -1.53 -12.32
N SER A 378 4.42 -2.79 -12.03
CA SER A 378 3.82 -3.96 -12.67
C SER A 378 2.82 -4.62 -11.75
N PHE A 379 1.56 -4.68 -12.17
CA PHE A 379 0.46 -5.33 -11.46
C PHE A 379 -0.52 -5.95 -12.47
N ASP A 380 -1.35 -6.89 -12.00
CA ASP A 380 -2.27 -7.64 -12.86
C ASP A 380 -3.70 -7.08 -12.82
N VAL A 381 -4.17 -6.58 -11.68
CA VAL A 381 -5.56 -6.19 -11.42
C VAL A 381 -5.59 -4.83 -10.71
N ILE A 382 -6.58 -4.01 -11.03
CA ILE A 382 -6.91 -2.77 -10.32
C ILE A 382 -8.00 -3.08 -9.30
N GLY A 383 -7.79 -2.68 -8.04
CA GLY A 383 -8.80 -2.76 -6.97
C GLY A 383 -9.19 -1.38 -6.48
N GLU A 384 -10.48 -1.15 -6.36
CA GLU A 384 -11.04 0.09 -5.82
C GLU A 384 -11.79 -0.17 -4.52
N SER A 385 -11.65 0.72 -3.52
CA SER A 385 -12.60 0.80 -2.41
C SER A 385 -13.80 1.63 -2.82
N TYR A 386 -15.00 1.19 -2.44
CA TYR A 386 -16.20 1.99 -2.62
C TYR A 386 -17.02 2.11 -1.33
N TYR A 387 -17.14 3.33 -0.86
CA TYR A 387 -17.99 3.73 0.25
C TYR A 387 -18.75 5.01 -0.16
N PRO A 388 -20.10 5.00 -0.26
CA PRO A 388 -20.87 6.13 -0.80
C PRO A 388 -20.56 7.47 -0.14
N LYS A 389 -20.23 7.45 1.14
CA LYS A 389 -19.93 8.66 1.91
C LYS A 389 -18.71 9.44 1.37
N TRP A 390 -17.73 8.73 0.77
CA TRP A 390 -16.45 9.30 0.35
C TRP A 390 -16.24 9.22 -1.17
N HIS A 391 -16.87 8.24 -1.82
CA HIS A 391 -16.57 7.89 -3.21
C HIS A 391 -17.70 8.17 -4.19
N GLY A 392 -18.69 9.00 -3.79
CA GLY A 392 -19.78 9.43 -4.68
C GLY A 392 -20.88 8.40 -4.87
N THR A 393 -21.58 8.51 -5.99
CA THR A 393 -22.77 7.70 -6.31
C THR A 393 -22.41 6.35 -6.93
N LEU A 394 -23.42 5.48 -7.07
CA LEU A 394 -23.28 4.22 -7.82
C LEU A 394 -22.96 4.45 -9.31
N ASP A 395 -23.48 5.53 -9.90
CA ASP A 395 -23.17 5.91 -11.28
C ASP A 395 -21.70 6.35 -11.41
N ASP A 396 -21.17 7.06 -10.41
CA ASP A 396 -19.74 7.41 -10.36
C ASP A 396 -18.89 6.16 -10.27
N LEU A 397 -19.25 5.19 -9.41
CA LEU A 397 -18.57 3.90 -9.33
C LEU A 397 -18.56 3.17 -10.68
N LYS A 398 -19.74 3.00 -11.29
CA LYS A 398 -19.87 2.31 -12.58
C LYS A 398 -19.04 2.97 -13.67
N ASN A 399 -19.09 4.30 -13.73
CA ASN A 399 -18.31 5.08 -14.68
C ASN A 399 -16.82 4.90 -14.46
N ASN A 400 -16.35 5.04 -13.22
CA ASN A 400 -14.93 4.88 -12.88
C ASN A 400 -14.41 3.49 -13.26
N LEU A 401 -15.05 2.41 -12.80
CA LEU A 401 -14.62 1.04 -13.11
C LEU A 401 -14.60 0.78 -14.62
N THR A 402 -15.60 1.29 -15.36
CA THR A 402 -15.68 1.14 -16.83
C THR A 402 -14.52 1.85 -17.52
N LEU A 403 -14.27 3.10 -17.18
CA LEU A 403 -13.20 3.90 -17.80
C LEU A 403 -11.82 3.36 -17.48
N LEU A 404 -11.57 2.93 -16.24
CA LEU A 404 -10.30 2.32 -15.82
C LEU A 404 -10.05 1.02 -16.61
N HIS A 405 -11.06 0.15 -16.74
CA HIS A 405 -10.93 -1.07 -17.52
C HIS A 405 -10.62 -0.77 -19.00
N GLN A 406 -11.34 0.17 -19.60
CA GLN A 406 -11.15 0.57 -21.00
C GLN A 406 -9.78 1.18 -21.26
N LYS A 407 -9.31 2.06 -20.35
CA LYS A 407 -8.05 2.78 -20.51
C LYS A 407 -6.82 1.87 -20.32
N TYR A 408 -6.84 1.05 -19.29
CA TYR A 408 -5.66 0.26 -18.91
C TYR A 408 -5.67 -1.18 -19.42
N HIS A 409 -6.78 -1.63 -19.98
CA HIS A 409 -6.97 -3.02 -20.45
C HIS A 409 -6.63 -4.07 -19.37
N LYS A 410 -6.85 -3.71 -18.13
CA LYS A 410 -6.67 -4.58 -16.95
C LYS A 410 -8.02 -4.90 -16.32
N PRO A 411 -8.17 -6.08 -15.70
CA PRO A 411 -9.33 -6.34 -14.86
C PRO A 411 -9.45 -5.31 -13.74
N VAL A 412 -10.68 -4.94 -13.41
CA VAL A 412 -11.01 -4.02 -12.31
C VAL A 412 -12.02 -4.69 -11.38
N ILE A 413 -11.78 -4.65 -10.08
CA ILE A 413 -12.67 -5.21 -9.05
C ILE A 413 -12.94 -4.16 -7.96
N VAL A 414 -14.00 -4.34 -7.20
CA VAL A 414 -14.22 -3.61 -5.95
C VAL A 414 -13.56 -4.39 -4.82
N ALA A 415 -12.33 -4.00 -4.48
CA ALA A 415 -11.50 -4.68 -3.50
C ALA A 415 -11.99 -4.48 -2.06
N GLU A 416 -12.84 -3.45 -1.84
CA GLU A 416 -13.42 -3.18 -0.53
C GLU A 416 -14.71 -2.37 -0.63
N TYR A 417 -15.76 -2.83 0.07
CA TYR A 417 -17.04 -2.13 0.22
C TYR A 417 -17.78 -2.69 1.44
N SER A 418 -18.87 -2.03 1.90
CA SER A 418 -19.76 -2.62 2.91
C SER A 418 -21.24 -2.36 2.68
N GLN A 419 -21.61 -1.21 2.14
CA GLN A 419 -22.98 -0.76 1.89
C GLN A 419 -23.44 -1.07 0.47
N LEU A 420 -24.76 -1.02 0.23
CA LEU A 420 -25.35 -1.22 -1.12
C LEU A 420 -24.91 -2.54 -1.76
N LYS A 421 -25.03 -3.61 -0.96
CA LYS A 421 -24.46 -4.94 -1.27
C LYS A 421 -24.87 -5.49 -2.63
N LYS A 422 -26.15 -5.32 -3.02
CA LYS A 422 -26.65 -5.80 -4.28
C LYS A 422 -26.11 -4.95 -5.43
N GLU A 423 -26.30 -3.64 -5.34
CA GLU A 423 -25.99 -2.68 -6.40
C GLU A 423 -24.49 -2.64 -6.73
N VAL A 424 -23.63 -2.66 -5.71
CA VAL A 424 -22.18 -2.67 -5.92
C VAL A 424 -21.72 -3.95 -6.63
N ASN A 425 -22.29 -5.10 -6.27
CA ASN A 425 -21.97 -6.35 -6.93
C ASN A 425 -22.51 -6.39 -8.38
N GLU A 426 -23.75 -5.97 -8.62
CA GLU A 426 -24.32 -5.87 -9.97
C GLU A 426 -23.47 -4.99 -10.88
N ILE A 427 -23.00 -3.86 -10.37
CA ILE A 427 -22.07 -2.98 -11.11
C ILE A 427 -20.76 -3.71 -11.41
N ALA A 428 -20.11 -4.29 -10.39
CA ALA A 428 -18.83 -4.96 -10.57
C ALA A 428 -18.90 -6.15 -11.55
N PHE A 429 -20.03 -6.86 -11.61
CA PHE A 429 -20.26 -7.97 -12.53
C PHE A 429 -20.71 -7.53 -13.94
N SER A 430 -21.01 -6.24 -14.14
CA SER A 430 -21.55 -5.71 -15.41
C SER A 430 -20.52 -4.93 -16.25
N ILE A 431 -19.25 -4.84 -15.84
CA ILE A 431 -18.26 -4.05 -16.58
C ILE A 431 -17.91 -4.75 -17.89
N PRO A 432 -18.20 -4.12 -19.06
CA PRO A 432 -18.07 -4.76 -20.36
C PRO A 432 -16.62 -5.16 -20.67
N GLY A 433 -16.41 -6.45 -20.98
CA GLY A 433 -15.10 -6.98 -21.37
C GLY A 433 -14.16 -7.27 -20.20
N ASN A 434 -14.56 -6.96 -18.98
CA ASN A 434 -13.80 -7.30 -17.77
C ASN A 434 -13.76 -8.82 -17.59
N LYS A 435 -12.55 -9.41 -17.51
CA LYS A 435 -12.39 -10.87 -17.41
C LYS A 435 -12.35 -11.37 -15.96
N MET A 436 -12.09 -10.49 -15.00
CA MET A 436 -12.14 -10.77 -13.58
C MET A 436 -13.08 -9.78 -12.93
N GLU A 437 -14.23 -10.25 -12.56
CA GLU A 437 -15.35 -9.45 -12.05
C GLU A 437 -15.57 -9.77 -10.58
N GLY A 438 -15.92 -8.79 -9.78
CA GLY A 438 -16.39 -9.07 -8.42
C GLY A 438 -15.95 -8.08 -7.36
N THR A 439 -16.18 -8.49 -6.13
CA THR A 439 -16.10 -7.63 -4.96
C THR A 439 -15.53 -8.36 -3.76
N PHE A 440 -15.05 -7.57 -2.76
CA PHE A 440 -14.78 -8.06 -1.41
C PHE A 440 -15.54 -7.19 -0.40
N ILE A 441 -16.53 -7.79 0.30
CA ILE A 441 -17.18 -7.10 1.41
C ILE A 441 -16.24 -7.01 2.62
N TRP A 442 -16.09 -5.82 3.20
CA TRP A 442 -15.21 -5.57 4.31
C TRP A 442 -15.86 -5.94 5.65
N GLU A 443 -15.21 -6.85 6.38
CA GLU A 443 -15.52 -7.29 7.75
C GLU A 443 -17.01 -7.57 8.01
N PRO A 444 -17.65 -8.41 7.18
CA PRO A 444 -19.08 -8.62 7.24
C PRO A 444 -19.54 -9.40 8.49
N LEU A 445 -18.61 -9.87 9.32
CA LEU A 445 -18.91 -10.65 10.51
C LEU A 445 -19.34 -9.79 11.71
N SER A 446 -18.90 -8.52 11.78
CA SER A 446 -19.05 -7.75 13.01
C SER A 446 -19.10 -6.23 12.84
N THR A 447 -19.07 -5.71 11.63
CA THR A 447 -19.09 -4.27 11.38
C THR A 447 -20.51 -3.75 11.09
N TRP A 448 -20.62 -2.45 10.83
CA TRP A 448 -21.87 -1.67 10.73
C TRP A 448 -22.96 -2.29 9.85
N GLU A 449 -22.67 -2.82 8.69
CA GLU A 449 -23.64 -3.55 7.86
C GLU A 449 -23.26 -5.02 7.71
N SER A 450 -22.96 -5.65 8.85
CA SER A 450 -22.60 -7.07 8.87
C SER A 450 -23.73 -7.96 8.34
N ILE A 451 -23.35 -9.12 7.79
CA ILE A 451 -24.28 -10.18 7.38
C ILE A 451 -24.55 -11.17 8.51
N PHE A 452 -23.99 -10.91 9.70
CA PHE A 452 -24.29 -11.62 10.95
C PHE A 452 -24.72 -10.63 12.03
N ASP A 453 -25.57 -11.07 12.93
CA ASP A 453 -25.92 -10.34 14.12
C ASP A 453 -24.78 -10.38 15.14
N ARG A 454 -24.90 -9.58 16.21
CA ARG A 454 -23.88 -9.51 17.27
C ARG A 454 -23.62 -10.81 18.01
N ASP A 455 -24.54 -11.75 17.96
CA ASP A 455 -24.43 -13.10 18.51
C ASP A 455 -23.97 -14.15 17.51
N GLY A 456 -23.53 -13.73 16.32
CA GLY A 456 -23.00 -14.61 15.26
C GLY A 456 -24.05 -15.34 14.42
N LYS A 457 -25.33 -14.94 14.50
CA LYS A 457 -26.39 -15.51 13.64
C LYS A 457 -26.40 -14.80 12.29
N ALA A 458 -26.42 -15.56 11.19
CA ALA A 458 -26.63 -15.01 9.87
C ALA A 458 -27.96 -14.24 9.81
N ASN A 459 -27.93 -13.02 9.31
CA ASN A 459 -29.09 -12.14 9.21
C ASN A 459 -29.61 -11.99 7.77
N ASN A 460 -30.64 -11.17 7.55
CA ASN A 460 -31.26 -11.05 6.24
C ASN A 460 -30.33 -10.49 5.15
N PHE A 461 -29.27 -9.76 5.50
CA PHE A 461 -28.33 -9.24 4.48
C PHE A 461 -27.56 -10.34 3.77
N ILE A 462 -27.39 -11.53 4.39
CA ILE A 462 -26.69 -12.65 3.75
C ILE A 462 -27.47 -13.16 2.52
N LYS A 463 -28.80 -13.03 2.49
CA LYS A 463 -29.66 -13.51 1.39
C LYS A 463 -29.39 -12.79 0.06
N VAL A 464 -28.86 -11.57 0.11
CA VAL A 464 -28.42 -10.85 -1.07
C VAL A 464 -27.38 -11.66 -1.86
N TYR A 465 -26.51 -12.39 -1.15
CA TYR A 465 -25.48 -13.21 -1.77
C TYR A 465 -26.05 -14.50 -2.39
N ASP A 466 -27.18 -15.02 -1.89
CA ASP A 466 -27.91 -16.10 -2.56
C ASP A 466 -28.46 -15.66 -3.93
N GLU A 467 -28.99 -14.43 -3.99
CA GLU A 467 -29.48 -13.85 -5.26
C GLU A 467 -28.30 -13.69 -6.23
N LEU A 468 -27.21 -13.04 -5.80
CA LEU A 468 -26.02 -12.83 -6.61
C LEU A 468 -25.37 -14.15 -7.07
N LYS A 469 -25.28 -15.16 -6.19
CA LYS A 469 -24.81 -16.50 -6.53
C LYS A 469 -25.66 -17.10 -7.66
N ASN A 470 -26.99 -17.01 -7.53
CA ASN A 470 -27.92 -17.57 -8.51
C ASN A 470 -27.84 -16.85 -9.87
N GLU A 471 -27.65 -15.55 -9.86
CA GLU A 471 -27.62 -14.72 -11.06
C GLU A 471 -26.27 -14.81 -11.79
N PHE A 472 -25.17 -14.70 -11.06
CA PHE A 472 -23.85 -14.47 -11.66
C PHE A 472 -22.89 -15.68 -11.59
N LEU A 473 -23.09 -16.65 -10.67
CA LEU A 473 -22.11 -17.72 -10.45
C LEU A 473 -22.58 -19.12 -10.92
N LYS A 474 -23.88 -19.37 -11.11
CA LYS A 474 -24.40 -20.71 -11.47
C LYS A 474 -23.88 -21.26 -12.81
N ASN A 475 -23.36 -20.43 -13.70
CA ASN A 475 -22.92 -20.83 -15.04
C ASN A 475 -21.40 -20.94 -15.17
N GLN A 476 -20.65 -21.13 -14.05
CA GLN A 476 -19.20 -21.25 -14.06
C GLN A 476 -18.69 -22.70 -13.91
N ASN A 477 -19.54 -23.71 -14.12
CA ASN A 477 -19.18 -25.14 -14.13
C ASN A 477 -18.82 -25.63 -15.52
#